data_2df7acbe3c284d5c8ceae8c45331fc5e
#
_entry.id   2df7acbe3c284d5c8ceae8c45331fc5e
#
_cell.length_a   1.000
_cell.length_b   1.000
_cell.length_c   1.000
_cell.angle_alpha   90.00
_cell.angle_beta   90.00
_cell.angle_gamma   90.00
#
_symmetry.space_group_name_H-M   'P 1'
#
loop_
_entity.id
_entity.type
_entity.pdbx_description
1 polymer ?
#
loop_
_entity_poly.entity_id
_entity_poly.type
_entity_poly.pdbx_seq_one_letter_code
_entity_poly.pdbx_strand_id
1 'polypeptide(L)'
;IHAIPEADRLSAMRDRIALLEWRDGRETAGAVAREVKRNEQAVMESTAGRSLQEEISHILWDNPVVRAAAQPRRLSHLLISRTGEGGGYGAHVDNALMGRGERRVRTDLSFTLFLTPPDEYEGGALA
;
A
#
# COMPACT_ATOMS: atom_id res chain seq x y z
N ILE A 1 -12.79 -3.28 7.31
CA ILE A 1 -13.30 -3.76 6.01
C ILE A 1 -12.47 -4.97 5.62
N HIS A 2 -13.10 -6.13 5.43
CA HIS A 2 -12.45 -7.31 4.87
C HIS A 2 -12.47 -7.19 3.34
N ALA A 3 -11.39 -6.64 2.78
CA ALA A 3 -11.29 -6.46 1.33
C ALA A 3 -10.95 -7.77 0.61
N ILE A 4 -10.27 -8.69 1.28
CA ILE A 4 -9.89 -10.03 0.77
C ILE A 4 -10.39 -11.06 1.79
N PRO A 5 -11.64 -11.51 1.67
CA PRO A 5 -12.23 -12.43 2.66
C PRO A 5 -11.73 -13.87 2.54
N GLU A 6 -11.21 -14.27 1.36
CA GLU A 6 -10.73 -15.64 1.13
C GLU A 6 -9.30 -15.80 1.65
N ALA A 7 -9.13 -16.57 2.71
CA ALA A 7 -7.83 -16.81 3.35
C ALA A 7 -6.79 -17.39 2.38
N ASP A 8 -7.17 -18.34 1.54
CA ASP A 8 -6.28 -18.95 0.56
C ASP A 8 -5.79 -17.95 -0.49
N ARG A 9 -6.67 -17.03 -0.91
CA ARG A 9 -6.30 -15.96 -1.85
C ARG A 9 -5.33 -14.98 -1.22
N LEU A 10 -5.55 -14.60 0.03
CA LEU A 10 -4.64 -13.72 0.77
C LEU A 10 -3.28 -14.38 0.96
N SER A 11 -3.24 -15.67 1.32
CA SER A 11 -2.00 -16.44 1.47
C SER A 11 -1.21 -16.48 0.15
N ALA A 12 -1.85 -16.85 -0.95
CA ALA A 12 -1.22 -16.89 -2.26
C ALA A 12 -0.71 -15.51 -2.72
N MET A 13 -1.43 -14.44 -2.38
CA MET A 13 -0.98 -13.08 -2.65
C MET A 13 0.25 -12.71 -1.83
N ARG A 14 0.29 -13.05 -0.53
CA ARG A 14 1.44 -12.84 0.35
C ARG A 14 2.68 -13.58 -0.16
N ASP A 15 2.53 -14.83 -0.62
CA ASP A 15 3.63 -15.60 -1.19
C ASP A 15 4.22 -14.92 -2.43
N ARG A 16 3.37 -14.41 -3.32
CA ARG A 16 3.81 -13.65 -4.50
C ARG A 16 4.50 -12.34 -4.13
N ILE A 17 4.01 -11.65 -3.12
CA ILE A 17 4.62 -10.42 -2.59
C ILE A 17 6.00 -10.71 -2.01
N ALA A 18 6.17 -11.81 -1.28
CA ALA A 18 7.44 -12.19 -0.69
C ALA A 18 8.56 -12.41 -1.73
N LEU A 19 8.20 -12.80 -2.95
CA LEU A 19 9.13 -13.02 -4.07
C LEU A 19 9.52 -11.74 -4.82
N LEU A 20 8.92 -10.59 -4.50
CA LEU A 20 9.28 -9.32 -5.12
C LEU A 20 10.66 -8.84 -4.63
N GLU A 21 11.32 -8.02 -5.43
CA GLU A 21 12.47 -7.26 -5.01
C GLU A 21 12.05 -6.16 -4.03
N TRP A 22 12.86 -5.89 -3.02
CA TRP A 22 12.59 -4.91 -1.97
C TRP A 22 13.68 -3.86 -1.92
N ARG A 23 13.30 -2.62 -1.62
CA ARG A 23 14.19 -1.49 -1.45
C ARG A 23 13.81 -0.66 -0.22
N ASP A 24 14.73 0.19 0.22
CA ASP A 24 14.49 1.11 1.33
C ASP A 24 13.30 2.03 1.04
N GLY A 25 12.30 2.02 1.91
CA GLY A 25 11.09 2.83 1.76
C GLY A 25 11.34 4.33 1.76
N ARG A 26 12.50 4.78 2.24
CA ARG A 26 12.91 6.19 2.20
C ARG A 26 13.11 6.72 0.79
N GLU A 27 13.38 5.86 -0.18
CA GLU A 27 13.55 6.26 -1.59
C GLU A 27 12.29 6.86 -2.20
N THR A 28 11.12 6.45 -1.72
CA THR A 28 9.81 6.93 -2.21
C THR A 28 9.20 8.03 -1.36
N ALA A 29 9.81 8.36 -0.22
CA ALA A 29 9.30 9.38 0.69
C ALA A 29 9.73 10.79 0.25
N GLY A 30 8.86 11.77 0.47
CA GLY A 30 9.22 13.18 0.39
C GLY A 30 10.27 13.55 1.45
N ALA A 31 10.91 14.71 1.30
CA ALA A 31 12.05 15.12 2.13
C ALA A 31 11.78 15.00 3.65
N VAL A 32 10.63 15.47 4.11
CA VAL A 32 10.25 15.44 5.53
C VAL A 32 9.91 14.01 6.00
N ALA A 33 9.09 13.31 5.22
CA ALA A 33 8.65 11.96 5.57
C ALA A 33 9.78 10.93 5.56
N ARG A 34 10.85 11.18 4.81
CA ARG A 34 12.04 10.32 4.74
C ARG A 34 12.73 10.13 6.09
N GLU A 35 12.73 11.15 6.93
CA GLU A 35 13.40 11.10 8.23
C GLU A 35 12.71 10.17 9.23
N VAL A 36 11.40 10.00 9.09
CA VAL A 36 10.55 9.22 10.00
C VAL A 36 10.11 7.88 9.42
N LYS A 37 10.58 7.54 8.21
CA LYS A 37 10.21 6.29 7.52
C LYS A 37 11.30 5.24 7.67
N ARG A 38 10.93 4.11 8.28
CA ARG A 38 11.80 2.94 8.50
C ARG A 38 11.07 1.67 8.10
N ASN A 39 10.93 1.46 6.81
CA ASN A 39 10.32 0.28 6.22
C ASN A 39 10.97 -0.06 4.89
N GLU A 40 10.62 -1.18 4.31
CA GLU A 40 10.97 -1.54 2.95
C GLU A 40 9.75 -1.47 2.05
N GLN A 41 9.97 -1.23 0.78
CA GLN A 41 8.93 -1.22 -0.24
C GLN A 41 9.28 -2.14 -1.39
N ALA A 42 8.28 -2.86 -1.87
CA ALA A 42 8.41 -3.73 -3.03
C ALA A 42 8.61 -2.92 -4.31
N VAL A 43 9.48 -3.42 -5.18
CA VAL A 43 9.67 -2.89 -6.54
C VAL A 43 8.49 -3.32 -7.40
N MET A 44 7.61 -2.38 -7.72
CA MET A 44 6.34 -2.63 -8.41
C MET A 44 6.44 -2.55 -9.94
N GLU A 45 7.57 -2.15 -10.47
CA GLU A 45 7.81 -1.96 -11.91
C GLU A 45 8.04 -3.28 -12.68
N SER A 46 8.23 -4.39 -11.96
CA SER A 46 8.32 -5.74 -12.56
C SER A 46 6.97 -6.22 -13.08
N THR A 47 6.97 -7.25 -13.94
CA THR A 47 5.73 -7.90 -14.41
C THR A 47 4.91 -8.45 -13.23
N ALA A 48 5.56 -9.08 -12.26
CA ALA A 48 4.92 -9.59 -11.05
C ALA A 48 4.32 -8.47 -10.20
N GLY A 49 5.05 -7.36 -10.01
CA GLY A 49 4.58 -6.19 -9.28
C GLY A 49 3.36 -5.54 -9.95
N ARG A 50 3.39 -5.36 -11.26
CA ARG A 50 2.24 -4.83 -12.01
C ARG A 50 1.01 -5.72 -11.91
N SER A 51 1.20 -7.04 -12.04
CA SER A 51 0.09 -8.00 -11.90
C SER A 51 -0.57 -7.94 -10.52
N LEU A 52 0.23 -7.83 -9.46
CA LEU A 52 -0.28 -7.64 -8.10
C LEU A 52 -1.03 -6.30 -7.94
N GLN A 53 -0.49 -5.23 -8.49
CA GLN A 53 -1.12 -3.91 -8.46
C GLN A 53 -2.49 -3.93 -9.15
N GLU A 54 -2.60 -4.57 -10.31
CA GLU A 54 -3.85 -4.71 -11.04
C GLU A 54 -4.87 -5.53 -10.24
N GLU A 55 -4.46 -6.66 -9.68
CA GLU A 55 -5.32 -7.51 -8.88
C GLU A 55 -5.85 -6.79 -7.65
N ILE A 56 -4.98 -6.14 -6.86
CA ILE A 56 -5.38 -5.41 -5.66
C ILE A 56 -6.27 -4.21 -6.03
N SER A 57 -5.97 -3.51 -7.11
CA SER A 57 -6.79 -2.40 -7.59
C SER A 57 -8.20 -2.86 -7.95
N HIS A 58 -8.36 -4.00 -8.61
CA HIS A 58 -9.67 -4.58 -8.92
C HIS A 58 -10.43 -4.97 -7.66
N ILE A 59 -9.77 -5.63 -6.70
CA ILE A 59 -10.39 -5.99 -5.41
C ILE A 59 -10.95 -4.74 -4.71
N LEU A 60 -10.17 -3.67 -4.66
CA LEU A 60 -10.59 -2.43 -4.01
C LEU A 60 -11.70 -1.74 -4.79
N TRP A 61 -11.59 -1.68 -6.11
CA TRP A 61 -12.56 -1.03 -6.98
C TRP A 61 -13.93 -1.73 -6.95
N ASP A 62 -13.94 -3.05 -6.87
CA ASP A 62 -15.15 -3.85 -6.85
C ASP A 62 -15.78 -3.98 -5.45
N ASN A 63 -15.03 -3.59 -4.42
CA ASN A 63 -15.52 -3.66 -3.04
C ASN A 63 -16.63 -2.64 -2.80
N PRO A 64 -17.85 -3.07 -2.44
CA PRO A 64 -18.99 -2.17 -2.29
C PRO A 64 -18.82 -1.17 -1.15
N VAL A 65 -18.10 -1.53 -0.09
CA VAL A 65 -17.85 -0.63 1.04
C VAL A 65 -16.86 0.46 0.65
N VAL A 66 -15.78 0.11 -0.08
CA VAL A 66 -14.82 1.09 -0.60
C VAL A 66 -15.53 2.06 -1.55
N ARG A 67 -16.37 1.54 -2.44
CA ARG A 67 -17.15 2.37 -3.36
C ARG A 67 -18.11 3.31 -2.66
N ALA A 68 -18.82 2.82 -1.65
CA ALA A 68 -19.79 3.64 -0.91
C ALA A 68 -19.12 4.71 -0.05
N ALA A 69 -18.01 4.37 0.62
CA ALA A 69 -17.33 5.26 1.56
C ALA A 69 -16.45 6.30 0.86
N ALA A 70 -15.67 5.88 -0.14
CA ALA A 70 -14.68 6.73 -0.80
C ALA A 70 -15.15 7.32 -2.12
N GLN A 71 -16.11 6.70 -2.81
CA GLN A 71 -16.57 7.08 -4.15
C GLN A 71 -15.40 7.42 -5.10
N PRO A 72 -14.41 6.51 -5.24
CA PRO A 72 -13.17 6.84 -5.90
C PRO A 72 -13.40 7.13 -7.38
N ARG A 73 -12.86 8.24 -7.85
CA ARG A 73 -12.80 8.56 -9.28
C ARG A 73 -11.58 7.91 -9.94
N ARG A 74 -10.49 7.83 -9.18
CA ARG A 74 -9.20 7.23 -9.57
C ARG A 74 -8.53 6.62 -8.37
N LEU A 75 -7.78 5.55 -8.59
CA LEU A 75 -6.78 5.07 -7.66
C LEU A 75 -5.40 5.52 -8.16
N SER A 76 -4.54 5.97 -7.24
CA SER A 76 -3.12 6.17 -7.54
C SER A 76 -2.43 4.79 -7.63
N HIS A 77 -1.13 4.80 -7.95
CA HIS A 77 -0.33 3.59 -7.81
C HIS A 77 -0.31 3.13 -6.34
N LEU A 78 -0.33 1.82 -6.15
CA LEU A 78 -0.22 1.21 -4.84
C LEU A 78 1.24 1.02 -4.45
N LEU A 79 1.53 1.22 -3.18
CA LEU A 79 2.81 0.86 -2.57
C LEU A 79 2.60 -0.37 -1.70
N ILE A 80 3.43 -1.39 -1.87
CA ILE A 80 3.45 -2.53 -0.97
C ILE A 80 4.64 -2.33 -0.04
N SER A 81 4.36 -2.23 1.25
CA SER A 81 5.38 -1.98 2.28
C SER A 81 5.44 -3.14 3.26
N ARG A 82 6.60 -3.41 3.79
CA ARG A 82 6.79 -4.26 4.96
C ARG A 82 7.58 -3.51 6.02
N THR A 83 7.21 -3.71 7.27
CA THR A 83 7.85 -3.10 8.43
C THR A 83 8.34 -4.22 9.32
N GLY A 84 9.64 -4.27 9.55
CA GLY A 84 10.25 -5.22 10.46
C GLY A 84 10.29 -4.68 11.89
N GLU A 85 10.89 -5.45 12.78
CA GLU A 85 11.09 -5.09 14.19
C GLU A 85 11.81 -3.74 14.34
N GLY A 86 11.28 -2.87 15.19
CA GLY A 86 11.78 -1.51 15.40
C GLY A 86 11.57 -0.56 14.21
N GLY A 87 10.91 -1.02 13.15
CA GLY A 87 10.53 -0.20 12.02
C GLY A 87 9.25 0.60 12.26
N GLY A 88 8.90 1.43 11.30
CA GLY A 88 7.67 2.24 11.36
C GLY A 88 7.64 3.36 10.34
N TYR A 89 6.56 4.10 10.37
CA TYR A 89 6.41 5.33 9.62
C TYR A 89 5.79 6.37 10.53
N GLY A 90 6.61 7.28 11.04
CA GLY A 90 6.19 8.29 11.99
C GLY A 90 5.20 9.29 11.40
N ALA A 91 4.73 10.20 12.25
CA ALA A 91 3.78 11.23 11.86
C ALA A 91 4.30 12.04 10.65
N HIS A 92 3.50 12.15 9.63
CA HIS A 92 3.81 12.84 8.38
C HIS A 92 2.53 13.34 7.72
N VAL A 93 2.68 14.19 6.73
CA VAL A 93 1.58 14.64 5.87
C VAL A 93 1.70 13.96 4.52
N ASP A 94 0.62 13.35 4.07
CA ASP A 94 0.55 12.75 2.74
C ASP A 94 0.65 13.81 1.64
N ASN A 95 1.27 13.44 0.53
CA ASN A 95 1.36 14.34 -0.61
C ASN A 95 -0.03 14.54 -1.23
N ALA A 96 -0.47 15.78 -1.30
CA ALA A 96 -1.74 16.15 -1.92
C ALA A 96 -1.77 15.87 -3.44
N LEU A 97 -0.62 15.71 -4.07
CA LEU A 97 -0.49 15.46 -5.50
C LEU A 97 0.46 14.29 -5.75
N MET A 98 -0.02 13.25 -6.41
CA MET A 98 0.75 12.06 -6.79
C MET A 98 0.89 11.95 -8.30
N GLY A 99 2.02 11.37 -8.76
CA GLY A 99 2.32 11.24 -10.19
C GLY A 99 2.96 12.49 -10.81
N ARG A 100 3.19 12.44 -12.12
CA ARG A 100 3.85 13.50 -12.88
C ARG A 100 3.08 13.79 -14.17
N GLY A 101 3.17 15.03 -14.66
CA GLY A 101 2.56 15.48 -15.91
C GLY A 101 1.05 15.20 -15.96
N GLU A 102 0.55 14.70 -17.07
CA GLU A 102 -0.87 14.37 -17.28
C GLU A 102 -1.39 13.23 -16.41
N ARG A 103 -0.49 12.42 -15.82
CA ARG A 103 -0.83 11.36 -14.86
C ARG A 103 -0.90 11.85 -13.43
N ARG A 104 -0.79 13.15 -13.21
CA ARG A 104 -0.88 13.75 -11.88
C ARG A 104 -2.30 13.61 -11.34
N VAL A 105 -2.41 13.13 -10.12
CA VAL A 105 -3.68 12.91 -9.42
C VAL A 105 -3.65 13.68 -8.12
N ARG A 106 -4.73 14.41 -7.83
CA ARG A 106 -4.96 14.94 -6.49
C ARG A 106 -5.47 13.81 -5.60
N THR A 107 -4.83 13.63 -4.46
CA THR A 107 -5.18 12.62 -3.46
C THR A 107 -6.07 13.27 -2.41
N ASP A 108 -7.33 12.91 -2.40
CA ASP A 108 -8.31 13.40 -1.44
C ASP A 108 -8.45 12.45 -0.24
N LEU A 109 -8.19 11.15 -0.45
CA LEU A 109 -8.21 10.10 0.56
C LEU A 109 -7.00 9.20 0.41
N SER A 110 -6.45 8.76 1.52
CA SER A 110 -5.48 7.67 1.60
C SER A 110 -6.07 6.50 2.37
N PHE A 111 -5.55 5.31 2.13
CA PHE A 111 -5.94 4.11 2.86
C PHE A 111 -4.76 3.18 3.02
N THR A 112 -4.84 2.32 4.02
CA THR A 112 -3.92 1.21 4.21
C THR A 112 -4.71 -0.09 4.19
N LEU A 113 -4.28 -1.02 3.35
CA LEU A 113 -4.77 -2.39 3.32
C LEU A 113 -3.75 -3.28 4.05
N PHE A 114 -4.12 -3.79 5.21
CA PHE A 114 -3.29 -4.73 5.96
C PHE A 114 -3.41 -6.12 5.34
N LEU A 115 -2.27 -6.70 4.96
CA LEU A 115 -2.19 -8.04 4.38
C LEU A 115 -1.67 -9.09 5.37
N THR A 116 -1.17 -8.64 6.51
CA THR A 116 -0.73 -9.50 7.61
C THR A 116 -1.85 -9.60 8.64
N PRO A 117 -2.23 -10.80 9.08
CA PRO A 117 -3.19 -10.99 10.17
C PRO A 117 -2.78 -10.24 11.43
N PRO A 118 -3.72 -9.67 12.19
CA PRO A 118 -3.40 -8.82 13.34
C PRO A 118 -2.75 -9.56 14.51
N ASP A 119 -2.83 -10.87 14.54
CA ASP A 119 -2.19 -11.75 15.53
C ASP A 119 -0.74 -12.11 15.18
N GLU A 120 -0.28 -11.74 13.98
CA GLU A 120 1.10 -11.96 13.53
C GLU A 120 2.03 -10.75 13.80
N TYR A 121 1.54 -9.64 14.34
CA TYR A 121 2.37 -8.46 14.61
C TYR A 121 1.88 -7.64 15.80
N GLU A 122 2.77 -6.86 16.39
CA GLU A 122 2.46 -5.88 17.44
C GLU A 122 2.61 -4.45 16.89
N GLY A 123 1.79 -3.51 17.38
CA GLY A 123 1.82 -2.12 16.93
C GLY A 123 1.12 -1.92 15.59
N GLY A 124 1.70 -1.07 14.73
CA GLY A 124 1.15 -0.77 13.39
C GLY A 124 -0.15 0.04 13.40
N ALA A 125 -0.50 0.64 14.54
CA ALA A 125 -1.67 1.51 14.63
C ALA A 125 -1.49 2.76 13.76
N LEU A 126 -2.56 3.11 13.03
CA LEU A 126 -2.69 4.41 12.38
C LEU A 126 -3.21 5.40 13.43
N ALA A 127 -2.42 6.42 13.73
CA ALA A 127 -2.75 7.45 14.70
C ALA A 127 -3.29 8.70 14.02
#